data_82794aa417e161ebc49f45d60e6ea9da
#
_entry.id   82794aa417e161ebc49f45d60e6ea9da
#
_cell.length_a   1.000
_cell.length_b   1.000
_cell.length_c   1.000
_cell.angle_alpha   90.00
_cell.angle_beta   90.00
_cell.angle_gamma   90.00
#
_symmetry.space_group_name_H-M   'P 1'
#
loop_
_entity.id
_entity.type
_entity.pdbx_description
1 polymer ?
#
loop_
_entity_poly.entity_id
_entity_poly.type
_entity_poly.pdbx_seq_one_letter_code
_entity_poly.pdbx_strand_id
1 'polypeptide(L)'
;MNEVSSVAAMNLGGNFHGSLFDMVVHAGFVVQLVLLLLLLFSVVSWAIILMKYFNIRKVRRENSLFLNAYMKSTKLSEIFPEAKKFRNSTLAEVFRGGYTELVKITRAVRGTPAGKDAAEAAGPVLEIGGIDNVERAMNRVCGTETTKLEAALGFLATTGSASPFIGLFGTVWGIMDTFKGIGARGSATLAIVAPGISEALIATAAGLAAAIPAVIFYNYYLNRIKGMTLEMDNFALELLNIVERFYVKK
;
A
#
# COMPACT_ATOMS: atom_id res chain seq x y z
N MET A 1 -39.04 41.63 46.26
CA MET A 1 -38.01 41.59 45.20
C MET A 1 -37.08 40.43 45.45
N ASN A 2 -37.57 39.18 45.62
CA ASN A 2 -36.71 38.00 45.88
C ASN A 2 -37.27 36.69 45.35
N GLU A 3 -38.08 36.70 44.29
CA GLU A 3 -38.60 35.47 43.67
C GLU A 3 -38.20 35.24 42.21
N VAL A 4 -37.33 36.07 41.63
CA VAL A 4 -36.95 35.95 40.21
C VAL A 4 -35.57 35.22 40.03
N SER A 5 -34.85 34.94 41.13
CA SER A 5 -33.54 34.29 41.09
C SER A 5 -33.54 32.78 41.26
N SER A 6 -34.69 32.13 41.50
CA SER A 6 -34.73 30.65 41.72
C SER A 6 -35.10 29.81 40.49
N VAL A 7 -35.45 30.44 39.36
CA VAL A 7 -35.84 29.71 38.13
C VAL A 7 -34.66 29.52 37.16
N ALA A 8 -33.50 30.14 37.44
CA ALA A 8 -32.33 30.08 36.53
C ALA A 8 -31.39 28.89 36.80
N ALA A 9 -31.69 28.02 37.72
CA ALA A 9 -30.93 26.78 37.95
C ALA A 9 -31.71 25.54 37.51
N MET A 10 -32.38 25.62 36.37
CA MET A 10 -32.92 24.42 35.73
C MET A 10 -31.71 23.66 35.15
N ASN A 11 -31.33 22.66 35.89
CA ASN A 11 -30.24 21.73 35.67
C ASN A 11 -30.38 21.08 34.28
N LEU A 12 -29.83 21.73 33.21
CA LEU A 12 -29.68 21.19 31.87
C LEU A 12 -28.57 20.13 31.79
N GLY A 13 -28.09 19.67 32.95
CA GLY A 13 -27.14 18.56 33.07
C GLY A 13 -27.87 17.22 33.18
N GLY A 14 -28.69 16.87 32.23
CA GLY A 14 -29.04 15.48 32.01
C GLY A 14 -27.74 14.74 31.70
N ASN A 15 -27.34 13.82 32.60
CA ASN A 15 -26.15 12.96 32.41
C ASN A 15 -26.30 12.10 31.15
N PHE A 16 -26.03 12.68 29.98
CA PHE A 16 -25.71 11.93 28.77
C PHE A 16 -24.30 11.35 28.91
N HIS A 17 -24.04 10.59 29.98
CA HIS A 17 -22.89 9.74 30.14
C HIS A 17 -23.15 8.34 29.55
N GLY A 18 -23.84 8.26 28.42
CA GLY A 18 -23.71 7.10 27.57
C GLY A 18 -22.35 7.19 26.91
N SER A 19 -21.33 6.58 27.53
CA SER A 19 -20.03 6.44 26.86
C SER A 19 -20.26 5.85 25.45
N LEU A 20 -19.56 6.33 24.42
CA LEU A 20 -19.61 5.72 23.08
C LEU A 20 -19.46 4.20 23.16
N PHE A 21 -18.71 3.74 24.15
CA PHE A 21 -18.51 2.32 24.44
C PHE A 21 -19.82 1.65 24.92
N ASP A 22 -20.59 2.29 25.78
CA ASP A 22 -21.90 1.75 26.25
C ASP A 22 -22.91 1.65 25.12
N MET A 23 -22.91 2.63 24.18
CA MET A 23 -23.75 2.57 22.98
C MET A 23 -23.37 1.41 22.06
N VAL A 24 -22.07 1.14 21.88
CA VAL A 24 -21.58 0.02 21.07
C VAL A 24 -21.91 -1.33 21.69
N VAL A 25 -21.78 -1.46 23.03
CA VAL A 25 -22.05 -2.72 23.75
C VAL A 25 -23.54 -3.05 23.79
N HIS A 26 -24.42 -2.05 23.82
CA HIS A 26 -25.87 -2.26 23.84
C HIS A 26 -26.54 -2.21 22.47
N ALA A 27 -25.77 -1.92 21.39
CA ALA A 27 -26.28 -1.94 20.03
C ALA A 27 -26.83 -3.32 19.63
N GLY A 28 -27.77 -3.32 18.71
CA GLY A 28 -28.31 -4.58 18.16
C GLY A 28 -27.21 -5.48 17.59
N PHE A 29 -27.36 -6.80 17.72
CA PHE A 29 -26.35 -7.80 17.32
C PHE A 29 -25.75 -7.56 15.93
N VAL A 30 -26.57 -7.19 14.93
CA VAL A 30 -26.09 -6.94 13.56
C VAL A 30 -25.23 -5.68 13.50
N VAL A 31 -25.60 -4.62 14.21
CA VAL A 31 -24.83 -3.37 14.28
C VAL A 31 -23.47 -3.63 14.96
N GLN A 32 -23.45 -4.45 16.03
CA GLN A 32 -22.21 -4.86 16.70
C GLN A 32 -21.27 -5.62 15.74
N LEU A 33 -21.83 -6.55 14.93
CA LEU A 33 -21.06 -7.31 13.95
C LEU A 33 -20.47 -6.38 12.86
N VAL A 34 -21.25 -5.41 12.39
CA VAL A 34 -20.80 -4.38 11.44
C VAL A 34 -19.66 -3.56 12.04
N LEU A 35 -19.79 -3.09 13.27
CA LEU A 35 -18.76 -2.32 13.96
C LEU A 35 -17.47 -3.13 14.17
N LEU A 36 -17.59 -4.40 14.56
CA LEU A 36 -16.45 -5.30 14.69
C LEU A 36 -15.71 -5.49 13.36
N LEU A 37 -16.45 -5.70 12.27
CA LEU A 37 -15.89 -5.84 10.92
C LEU A 37 -15.15 -4.57 10.50
N LEU A 38 -15.75 -3.39 10.73
CA LEU A 38 -15.14 -2.10 10.42
C LEU A 38 -13.89 -1.84 11.27
N LEU A 39 -13.91 -2.21 12.54
CA LEU A 39 -12.74 -2.14 13.41
C LEU A 39 -11.60 -3.02 12.89
N LEU A 40 -11.90 -4.25 12.47
CA LEU A 40 -10.93 -5.17 11.89
C LEU A 40 -10.34 -4.59 10.60
N PHE A 41 -11.17 -4.05 9.70
CA PHE A 41 -10.72 -3.38 8.49
C PHE A 41 -9.81 -2.20 8.79
N SER A 42 -10.16 -1.38 9.80
CA SER A 42 -9.34 -0.26 10.25
C SER A 42 -7.98 -0.71 10.77
N VAL A 43 -7.94 -1.69 11.68
CA VAL A 43 -6.68 -2.20 12.26
C VAL A 43 -5.77 -2.78 11.18
N VAL A 44 -6.30 -3.61 10.28
CA VAL A 44 -5.52 -4.20 9.18
C VAL A 44 -5.02 -3.10 8.23
N SER A 45 -5.85 -2.10 7.93
CA SER A 45 -5.45 -0.96 7.08
C SER A 45 -4.28 -0.18 7.70
N TRP A 46 -4.33 0.14 8.99
CA TRP A 46 -3.24 0.81 9.68
C TRP A 46 -1.97 -0.05 9.72
N ALA A 47 -2.09 -1.36 9.92
CA ALA A 47 -0.94 -2.27 9.85
C ALA A 47 -0.28 -2.25 8.46
N ILE A 48 -1.07 -2.28 7.38
CA ILE A 48 -0.57 -2.19 6.01
C ILE A 48 0.07 -0.82 5.74
N ILE A 49 -0.55 0.27 6.19
CA ILE A 49 -0.03 1.63 6.05
C ILE A 49 1.37 1.73 6.67
N LEU A 50 1.52 1.30 7.92
CA LEU A 50 2.81 1.35 8.63
C LEU A 50 3.85 0.45 7.96
N MET A 51 3.49 -0.78 7.61
CA MET A 51 4.37 -1.72 6.91
C MET A 51 4.87 -1.12 5.58
N LYS A 52 3.99 -0.53 4.78
CA LYS A 52 4.34 0.11 3.50
C LYS A 52 5.23 1.34 3.68
N TYR A 53 4.95 2.14 4.68
CA TYR A 53 5.79 3.30 5.00
C TYR A 53 7.25 2.90 5.22
N PHE A 54 7.49 1.92 6.08
CA PHE A 54 8.84 1.44 6.38
C PHE A 54 9.49 0.76 5.17
N ASN A 55 8.72 -0.06 4.43
CA ASN A 55 9.23 -0.77 3.26
C ASN A 55 9.67 0.21 2.15
N ILE A 56 8.81 1.13 1.74
CA ILE A 56 9.12 2.12 0.69
C ILE A 56 10.31 3.01 1.11
N ARG A 57 10.37 3.41 2.37
CA ARG A 57 11.51 4.19 2.88
C ARG A 57 12.81 3.40 2.81
N LYS A 58 12.79 2.12 3.14
CA LYS A 58 13.94 1.22 3.05
C LYS A 58 14.40 1.04 1.61
N VAL A 59 13.48 0.74 0.70
CA VAL A 59 13.77 0.58 -0.74
C VAL A 59 14.41 1.84 -1.31
N ARG A 60 13.84 3.02 -1.07
CA ARG A 60 14.41 4.29 -1.54
C ARG A 60 15.81 4.56 -1.01
N ARG A 61 16.06 4.27 0.26
CA ARG A 61 17.40 4.40 0.84
C ARG A 61 18.40 3.47 0.16
N GLU A 62 18.03 2.20 -0.02
CA GLU A 62 18.91 1.23 -0.67
C GLU A 62 19.10 1.54 -2.17
N ASN A 63 18.07 2.04 -2.87
CA ASN A 63 18.20 2.53 -4.25
C ASN A 63 19.23 3.66 -4.36
N SER A 64 19.16 4.65 -3.47
CA SER A 64 20.11 5.76 -3.46
C SER A 64 21.55 5.29 -3.18
N LEU A 65 21.74 4.36 -2.23
CA LEU A 65 23.05 3.80 -1.92
C LEU A 65 23.61 2.99 -3.10
N PHE A 66 22.76 2.17 -3.73
CA PHE A 66 23.13 1.40 -4.91
C PHE A 66 23.51 2.32 -6.07
N LEU A 67 22.72 3.35 -6.37
CA LEU A 67 23.00 4.29 -7.46
C LEU A 67 24.33 5.02 -7.23
N ASN A 68 24.63 5.41 -6.00
CA ASN A 68 25.92 6.00 -5.66
C ASN A 68 27.10 5.02 -5.87
N ALA A 69 26.91 3.74 -5.57
CA ALA A 69 27.92 2.71 -5.83
C ALA A 69 28.09 2.47 -7.34
N TYR A 70 26.96 2.44 -8.07
CA TYR A 70 26.93 2.28 -9.53
C TYR A 70 27.69 3.41 -10.24
N MET A 71 27.45 4.67 -9.88
CA MET A 71 28.11 5.84 -10.49
C MET A 71 29.62 5.92 -10.21
N LYS A 72 30.09 5.32 -9.12
CA LYS A 72 31.54 5.30 -8.76
C LYS A 72 32.32 4.19 -9.45
N SER A 73 31.65 3.19 -9.95
CA SER A 73 32.27 2.02 -10.54
C SER A 73 32.51 2.22 -12.03
N THR A 74 33.67 1.78 -12.53
CA THR A 74 34.03 1.89 -13.92
C THR A 74 33.63 0.65 -14.74
N LYS A 75 33.43 -0.49 -14.07
CA LYS A 75 33.12 -1.77 -14.69
C LYS A 75 31.86 -2.42 -14.10
N LEU A 76 31.02 -2.97 -14.97
CA LEU A 76 29.79 -3.68 -14.56
C LEU A 76 30.08 -4.93 -13.72
N SER A 77 31.23 -5.59 -13.92
CA SER A 77 31.63 -6.76 -13.13
C SER A 77 31.94 -6.44 -11.68
N GLU A 78 32.42 -5.23 -11.38
CA GLU A 78 32.70 -4.77 -10.00
C GLU A 78 31.43 -4.43 -9.24
N ILE A 79 30.37 -3.97 -9.96
CA ILE A 79 29.09 -3.60 -9.36
C ILE A 79 28.28 -4.83 -8.95
N PHE A 80 28.42 -5.95 -9.66
CA PHE A 80 27.59 -7.14 -9.43
C PHE A 80 27.69 -7.72 -7.99
N PRO A 81 28.88 -7.88 -7.39
CA PRO A 81 28.99 -8.29 -6.00
C PRO A 81 28.45 -7.23 -5.03
N GLU A 82 28.61 -5.94 -5.33
CA GLU A 82 28.05 -4.84 -4.53
C GLU A 82 26.52 -4.83 -4.59
N ALA A 83 25.91 -5.03 -5.77
CA ALA A 83 24.47 -5.11 -5.95
C ALA A 83 23.82 -6.20 -5.09
N LYS A 84 24.54 -7.28 -4.77
CA LYS A 84 24.04 -8.34 -3.88
C LYS A 84 23.89 -7.89 -2.41
N LYS A 85 24.55 -6.82 -1.99
CA LYS A 85 24.45 -6.27 -0.65
C LYS A 85 23.14 -5.51 -0.44
N PHE A 86 22.58 -4.94 -1.51
CA PHE A 86 21.36 -4.13 -1.49
C PHE A 86 20.12 -4.98 -1.81
N ARG A 87 19.74 -5.85 -0.87
CA ARG A 87 18.66 -6.84 -1.09
C ARG A 87 17.26 -6.24 -1.27
N ASN A 88 17.03 -5.01 -0.80
CA ASN A 88 15.74 -4.34 -0.94
C ASN A 88 15.77 -3.26 -2.03
N SER A 89 16.89 -3.07 -2.72
CA SER A 89 16.99 -2.11 -3.82
C SER A 89 16.38 -2.70 -5.07
N THR A 90 15.33 -2.07 -5.59
CA THR A 90 14.71 -2.44 -6.86
C THR A 90 15.66 -2.19 -8.05
N LEU A 91 16.45 -1.12 -8.00
CA LEU A 91 17.46 -0.83 -9.04
C LEU A 91 18.57 -1.88 -9.05
N ALA A 92 19.01 -2.35 -7.88
CA ALA A 92 20.00 -3.42 -7.79
C ALA A 92 19.47 -4.75 -8.36
N GLU A 93 18.17 -5.04 -8.17
CA GLU A 93 17.53 -6.23 -8.75
C GLU A 93 17.43 -6.12 -10.28
N VAL A 94 17.05 -4.96 -10.83
CA VAL A 94 17.03 -4.71 -12.28
C VAL A 94 18.43 -4.88 -12.87
N PHE A 95 19.46 -4.27 -12.23
CA PHE A 95 20.84 -4.45 -12.62
C PHE A 95 21.26 -5.93 -12.63
N ARG A 96 20.95 -6.67 -11.56
CA ARG A 96 21.28 -8.10 -11.45
C ARG A 96 20.60 -8.93 -12.52
N GLY A 97 19.35 -8.63 -12.84
CA GLY A 97 18.60 -9.29 -13.91
C GLY A 97 19.27 -9.10 -15.28
N GLY A 98 19.54 -7.85 -15.64
CA GLY A 98 20.20 -7.49 -16.90
C GLY A 98 21.62 -8.05 -17.00
N TYR A 99 22.45 -7.87 -15.96
CA TYR A 99 23.82 -8.37 -15.95
C TYR A 99 23.91 -9.90 -16.00
N THR A 100 23.02 -10.60 -15.29
CA THR A 100 23.00 -12.06 -15.33
C THR A 100 22.67 -12.58 -16.73
N GLU A 101 21.73 -11.94 -17.43
CA GLU A 101 21.40 -12.32 -18.80
C GLU A 101 22.53 -11.97 -19.77
N LEU A 102 23.15 -10.80 -19.62
CA LEU A 102 24.34 -10.42 -20.38
C LEU A 102 25.45 -11.45 -20.27
N VAL A 103 25.77 -11.90 -19.06
CA VAL A 103 26.79 -12.95 -18.82
C VAL A 103 26.41 -14.27 -19.45
N LYS A 104 25.13 -14.69 -19.40
CA LYS A 104 24.67 -15.94 -20.04
C LYS A 104 24.86 -15.90 -21.55
N ILE A 105 24.46 -14.81 -22.21
CA ILE A 105 24.56 -14.65 -23.64
C ILE A 105 26.04 -14.63 -24.06
N THR A 106 26.86 -13.86 -23.34
CA THR A 106 28.30 -13.79 -23.62
C THR A 106 28.99 -15.15 -23.48
N ARG A 107 28.58 -15.97 -22.51
CA ARG A 107 29.07 -17.35 -22.36
C ARG A 107 28.61 -18.27 -23.49
N ALA A 108 27.37 -18.18 -23.89
CA ALA A 108 26.80 -19.00 -24.97
C ALA A 108 27.53 -18.76 -26.32
N VAL A 109 27.85 -17.49 -26.61
CA VAL A 109 28.57 -17.12 -27.85
C VAL A 109 30.02 -17.56 -27.83
N ARG A 110 30.67 -17.65 -26.67
CA ARG A 110 32.10 -17.97 -26.56
C ARG A 110 32.45 -19.44 -26.34
N GLY A 111 31.49 -20.27 -25.96
CA GLY A 111 31.73 -21.71 -25.73
C GLY A 111 32.72 -22.06 -24.61
N THR A 112 33.09 -21.12 -23.72
CA THR A 112 34.14 -21.30 -22.70
C THR A 112 33.60 -21.19 -21.28
N PRO A 113 34.07 -22.02 -20.33
CA PRO A 113 33.78 -21.85 -18.88
C PRO A 113 34.54 -20.63 -18.37
N ALA A 114 33.83 -19.58 -18.01
CA ALA A 114 34.41 -18.28 -17.75
C ALA A 114 34.68 -17.97 -16.29
N GLY A 115 35.84 -17.35 -16.02
CA GLY A 115 36.07 -16.54 -14.83
C GLY A 115 35.22 -15.26 -14.85
N LYS A 116 35.15 -14.58 -13.68
CA LYS A 116 34.30 -13.39 -13.44
C LYS A 116 34.58 -12.20 -14.41
N ASP A 117 35.74 -12.16 -15.02
CA ASP A 117 36.21 -11.05 -15.86
C ASP A 117 36.06 -11.30 -17.39
N ALA A 118 35.54 -12.46 -17.79
CA ALA A 118 35.46 -12.86 -19.18
C ALA A 118 34.46 -12.06 -20.03
N ALA A 119 33.49 -11.41 -19.39
CA ALA A 119 32.51 -10.59 -20.11
C ALA A 119 33.11 -9.26 -20.61
N GLU A 120 34.11 -8.71 -19.90
CA GLU A 120 34.69 -7.39 -20.19
C GLU A 120 36.01 -7.47 -20.98
N ALA A 121 36.72 -8.61 -20.92
CA ALA A 121 38.02 -8.78 -21.58
C ALA A 121 37.96 -8.99 -23.12
N ALA A 122 36.76 -9.12 -23.67
CA ALA A 122 36.56 -9.40 -25.06
C ALA A 122 35.74 -8.31 -25.73
N GLY A 123 36.19 -7.83 -26.84
CA GLY A 123 35.52 -6.85 -27.70
C GLY A 123 34.06 -7.24 -28.06
N PRO A 124 33.37 -6.43 -28.86
CA PRO A 124 31.93 -6.55 -29.12
C PRO A 124 31.57 -7.98 -29.62
N VAL A 125 30.69 -8.64 -28.86
CA VAL A 125 30.34 -10.07 -29.02
C VAL A 125 28.87 -10.29 -29.26
N LEU A 126 28.03 -9.28 -28.92
CA LEU A 126 26.58 -9.41 -29.00
C LEU A 126 26.06 -9.06 -30.40
N GLU A 127 25.27 -9.95 -30.97
CA GLU A 127 24.37 -9.62 -32.08
C GLU A 127 23.14 -8.84 -31.53
N ILE A 128 22.44 -8.11 -32.42
CA ILE A 128 21.26 -7.29 -32.09
C ILE A 128 20.22 -8.10 -31.27
N GLY A 129 19.98 -9.37 -31.59
CA GLY A 129 19.08 -10.26 -30.85
C GLY A 129 19.50 -10.56 -29.42
N GLY A 130 20.77 -10.34 -29.04
CA GLY A 130 21.23 -10.51 -27.65
C GLY A 130 20.80 -9.35 -26.73
N ILE A 131 20.72 -8.13 -27.25
CA ILE A 131 20.26 -6.96 -26.51
C ILE A 131 18.81 -7.12 -26.13
N ASP A 132 17.94 -7.56 -27.04
CA ASP A 132 16.51 -7.78 -26.79
C ASP A 132 16.27 -8.78 -25.64
N ASN A 133 17.16 -9.75 -25.47
CA ASN A 133 17.07 -10.69 -24.35
C ASN A 133 17.42 -10.01 -23.01
N VAL A 134 18.43 -9.13 -22.98
CA VAL A 134 18.79 -8.36 -21.79
C VAL A 134 17.68 -7.40 -21.43
N GLU A 135 17.11 -6.69 -22.40
CA GLU A 135 15.97 -5.80 -22.21
C GLU A 135 14.77 -6.55 -21.63
N ARG A 136 14.37 -7.66 -22.26
CA ARG A 136 13.27 -8.50 -21.75
C ARG A 136 13.52 -9.03 -20.35
N ALA A 137 14.76 -9.35 -20.00
CA ALA A 137 15.11 -9.78 -18.65
C ALA A 137 14.94 -8.64 -17.63
N MET A 138 15.38 -7.43 -17.94
CA MET A 138 15.21 -6.26 -17.09
C MET A 138 13.73 -5.89 -16.93
N ASN A 139 12.97 -5.82 -18.03
CA ASN A 139 11.54 -5.51 -18.02
C ASN A 139 10.74 -6.52 -17.19
N ARG A 140 11.09 -7.80 -17.22
CA ARG A 140 10.50 -8.83 -16.36
C ARG A 140 10.79 -8.56 -14.88
N VAL A 141 12.00 -8.13 -14.55
CA VAL A 141 12.36 -7.79 -13.17
C VAL A 141 11.63 -6.52 -12.73
N CYS A 142 11.56 -5.47 -13.57
CA CYS A 142 10.78 -4.26 -13.29
C CYS A 142 9.33 -4.60 -12.96
N GLY A 143 8.66 -5.42 -13.78
CA GLY A 143 7.28 -5.86 -13.51
C GLY A 143 7.15 -6.65 -12.20
N THR A 144 8.12 -7.55 -11.92
CA THR A 144 8.12 -8.33 -10.69
C THR A 144 8.28 -7.45 -9.44
N GLU A 145 9.22 -6.51 -9.47
CA GLU A 145 9.46 -5.58 -8.36
C GLU A 145 8.28 -4.62 -8.16
N THR A 146 7.67 -4.12 -9.24
CA THR A 146 6.45 -3.30 -9.17
C THR A 146 5.31 -4.08 -8.49
N THR A 147 5.07 -5.33 -8.89
CA THR A 147 4.06 -6.19 -8.27
C THR A 147 4.32 -6.40 -6.77
N LYS A 148 5.59 -6.59 -6.35
CA LYS A 148 5.96 -6.69 -4.94
C LYS A 148 5.69 -5.39 -4.18
N LEU A 149 5.99 -4.25 -4.80
CA LEU A 149 5.72 -2.93 -4.21
C LEU A 149 4.21 -2.67 -4.08
N GLU A 150 3.38 -3.13 -5.01
CA GLU A 150 1.93 -2.98 -4.98
C GLU A 150 1.22 -3.98 -4.06
N ALA A 151 1.88 -5.07 -3.66
CA ALA A 151 1.28 -6.08 -2.79
C ALA A 151 0.58 -5.44 -1.58
N ALA A 152 -0.56 -5.98 -1.18
CA ALA A 152 -1.43 -5.50 -0.11
C ALA A 152 -2.10 -4.11 -0.30
N LEU A 153 -1.77 -3.33 -1.36
CA LEU A 153 -2.50 -2.09 -1.63
C LEU A 153 -3.97 -2.34 -2.01
N GLY A 154 -4.26 -3.49 -2.63
CA GLY A 154 -5.62 -3.90 -2.95
C GLY A 154 -6.55 -3.94 -1.73
N PHE A 155 -6.03 -4.31 -0.56
CA PHE A 155 -6.81 -4.27 0.68
C PHE A 155 -7.21 -2.84 1.07
N LEU A 156 -6.28 -1.87 0.97
CA LEU A 156 -6.60 -0.46 1.24
C LEU A 156 -7.65 0.08 0.26
N ALA A 157 -7.54 -0.28 -1.02
CA ALA A 157 -8.54 0.09 -2.03
C ALA A 157 -9.92 -0.48 -1.68
N THR A 158 -9.98 -1.76 -1.30
CA THR A 158 -11.23 -2.43 -0.90
C THR A 158 -11.80 -1.81 0.37
N THR A 159 -10.98 -1.56 1.40
CA THR A 159 -11.43 -0.89 2.63
C THR A 159 -11.99 0.50 2.31
N GLY A 160 -11.27 1.27 1.50
CA GLY A 160 -11.70 2.62 1.11
C GLY A 160 -13.04 2.66 0.38
N SER A 161 -13.28 1.68 -0.49
CA SER A 161 -14.52 1.62 -1.27
C SER A 161 -15.67 0.91 -0.56
N ALA A 162 -15.42 -0.15 0.22
CA ALA A 162 -16.47 -0.98 0.81
C ALA A 162 -16.91 -0.48 2.20
N SER A 163 -15.99 0.05 3.03
CA SER A 163 -16.32 0.43 4.42
C SER A 163 -17.44 1.46 4.55
N PRO A 164 -17.56 2.49 3.68
CA PRO A 164 -18.71 3.41 3.75
C PRO A 164 -20.05 2.70 3.54
N PHE A 165 -20.11 1.75 2.61
CA PHE A 165 -21.34 0.99 2.34
C PHE A 165 -21.66 0.01 3.47
N ILE A 166 -20.65 -0.59 4.09
CA ILE A 166 -20.80 -1.43 5.27
C ILE A 166 -21.35 -0.60 6.45
N GLY A 167 -20.82 0.62 6.64
CA GLY A 167 -21.35 1.56 7.64
C GLY A 167 -22.80 1.96 7.36
N LEU A 168 -23.11 2.29 6.11
CA LEU A 168 -24.47 2.61 5.66
C LEU A 168 -25.43 1.44 5.90
N PHE A 169 -25.00 0.20 5.59
CA PHE A 169 -25.79 -0.99 5.90
C PHE A 169 -26.10 -1.07 7.40
N GLY A 170 -25.12 -0.81 8.27
CA GLY A 170 -25.32 -0.76 9.72
C GLY A 170 -26.37 0.28 10.13
N THR A 171 -26.38 1.45 9.48
CA THR A 171 -27.36 2.51 9.74
C THR A 171 -28.77 2.07 9.33
N VAL A 172 -28.94 1.55 8.13
CA VAL A 172 -30.25 1.09 7.63
C VAL A 172 -30.80 -0.02 8.53
N TRP A 173 -29.96 -0.97 8.92
CA TRP A 173 -30.36 -2.06 9.80
C TRP A 173 -30.76 -1.56 11.18
N GLY A 174 -29.97 -0.68 11.82
CA GLY A 174 -30.26 -0.14 13.14
C GLY A 174 -31.55 0.69 13.18
N ILE A 175 -31.78 1.51 12.14
CA ILE A 175 -33.05 2.26 12.01
C ILE A 175 -34.22 1.29 11.83
N MET A 176 -34.09 0.27 11.00
CA MET A 176 -35.12 -0.74 10.81
C MET A 176 -35.48 -1.46 12.12
N ASP A 177 -34.49 -1.82 12.92
CA ASP A 177 -34.69 -2.48 14.22
C ASP A 177 -35.40 -1.55 15.22
N THR A 178 -35.02 -0.28 15.22
CA THR A 178 -35.70 0.76 16.03
C THR A 178 -37.19 0.86 15.68
N PHE A 179 -37.54 0.88 14.38
CA PHE A 179 -38.94 0.92 13.94
C PHE A 179 -39.73 -0.35 14.30
N LYS A 180 -39.09 -1.53 14.24
CA LYS A 180 -39.69 -2.78 14.73
C LYS A 180 -40.01 -2.69 16.21
N GLY A 181 -39.10 -2.10 17.00
CA GLY A 181 -39.32 -1.87 18.43
C GLY A 181 -40.54 -0.95 18.75
N ILE A 182 -40.74 0.09 17.91
CA ILE A 182 -41.94 0.97 18.02
C ILE A 182 -43.20 0.16 17.72
N GLY A 183 -43.23 -0.60 16.66
CA GLY A 183 -44.37 -1.42 16.27
C GLY A 183 -44.77 -2.43 17.36
N ALA A 184 -43.82 -3.04 18.04
CA ALA A 184 -44.04 -3.99 19.11
C ALA A 184 -44.59 -3.34 20.42
N ARG A 185 -44.21 -2.08 20.70
CA ARG A 185 -44.59 -1.35 21.94
C ARG A 185 -45.82 -0.47 21.74
N GLY A 186 -46.27 -0.22 20.52
CA GLY A 186 -47.45 0.62 20.22
C GLY A 186 -47.28 2.11 20.54
N SER A 187 -46.06 2.58 20.90
CA SER A 187 -45.79 3.96 21.23
C SER A 187 -44.45 4.44 20.67
N ALA A 188 -44.43 5.63 20.08
CA ALA A 188 -43.25 6.28 19.50
C ALA A 188 -42.88 7.52 20.31
N THR A 189 -42.14 7.36 21.41
CA THR A 189 -41.58 8.50 22.14
C THR A 189 -40.12 8.71 21.71
N LEU A 190 -39.66 9.95 21.71
CA LEU A 190 -38.28 10.29 21.37
C LEU A 190 -37.26 9.53 22.24
N ALA A 191 -37.60 9.33 23.52
CA ALA A 191 -36.74 8.59 24.45
C ALA A 191 -36.54 7.12 24.08
N ILE A 192 -37.48 6.51 23.35
CA ILE A 192 -37.39 5.12 22.90
C ILE A 192 -36.56 5.00 21.60
N VAL A 193 -36.64 5.98 20.69
CA VAL A 193 -36.02 5.88 19.37
C VAL A 193 -34.63 6.50 19.29
N ALA A 194 -34.33 7.52 20.09
CA ALA A 194 -33.08 8.24 20.02
C ALA A 194 -31.83 7.36 20.23
N PRO A 195 -31.78 6.40 21.18
CA PRO A 195 -30.63 5.50 21.34
C PRO A 195 -30.36 4.69 20.09
N GLY A 196 -31.36 3.99 19.54
CA GLY A 196 -31.16 3.12 18.38
C GLY A 196 -30.75 3.89 17.09
N ILE A 197 -31.28 5.13 16.91
CA ILE A 197 -30.83 5.98 15.80
C ILE A 197 -29.36 6.42 16.02
N SER A 198 -29.00 6.80 17.25
CA SER A 198 -27.62 7.18 17.57
C SER A 198 -26.64 6.04 17.33
N GLU A 199 -26.96 4.83 17.76
CA GLU A 199 -26.18 3.62 17.53
C GLU A 199 -26.01 3.34 16.01
N ALA A 200 -27.10 3.49 15.25
CA ALA A 200 -27.04 3.35 13.79
C ALA A 200 -26.08 4.35 13.16
N LEU A 201 -26.14 5.63 13.52
CA LEU A 201 -25.27 6.67 12.99
C LEU A 201 -23.79 6.44 13.32
N ILE A 202 -23.47 5.84 14.47
CA ILE A 202 -22.10 5.45 14.83
C ILE A 202 -21.54 4.47 13.81
N ALA A 203 -22.33 3.53 13.28
CA ALA A 203 -21.88 2.58 12.27
C ALA A 203 -21.42 3.28 10.98
N THR A 204 -22.16 4.29 10.50
CA THR A 204 -21.74 5.07 9.32
C THR A 204 -20.48 5.89 9.60
N ALA A 205 -20.40 6.54 10.77
CA ALA A 205 -19.21 7.28 11.17
C ALA A 205 -17.97 6.37 11.24
N ALA A 206 -18.10 5.16 11.80
CA ALA A 206 -17.04 4.16 11.86
C ALA A 206 -16.61 3.70 10.45
N GLY A 207 -17.58 3.50 9.54
CA GLY A 207 -17.29 3.16 8.14
C GLY A 207 -16.47 4.23 7.43
N LEU A 208 -16.82 5.50 7.61
CA LEU A 208 -16.06 6.63 7.06
C LEU A 208 -14.69 6.77 7.73
N ALA A 209 -14.59 6.59 9.03
CA ALA A 209 -13.33 6.64 9.77
C ALA A 209 -12.33 5.57 9.31
N ALA A 210 -12.80 4.38 8.92
CA ALA A 210 -11.97 3.33 8.34
C ALA A 210 -11.58 3.62 6.88
N ALA A 211 -12.52 4.16 6.08
CA ALA A 211 -12.35 4.38 4.65
C ALA A 211 -11.40 5.55 4.33
N ILE A 212 -11.53 6.67 5.01
CA ILE A 212 -10.81 7.91 4.68
C ILE A 212 -9.28 7.70 4.72
N PRO A 213 -8.68 7.17 5.82
CA PRO A 213 -7.25 6.89 5.84
C PRO A 213 -6.84 5.87 4.77
N ALA A 214 -7.64 4.83 4.55
CA ALA A 214 -7.34 3.80 3.57
C ALA A 214 -7.22 4.37 2.15
N VAL A 215 -8.15 5.23 1.73
CA VAL A 215 -8.11 5.90 0.40
C VAL A 215 -6.93 6.85 0.28
N ILE A 216 -6.68 7.66 1.31
CA ILE A 216 -5.58 8.63 1.30
C ILE A 216 -4.24 7.91 1.13
N PHE A 217 -3.98 6.89 1.95
CA PHE A 217 -2.70 6.17 1.90
C PHE A 217 -2.58 5.25 0.69
N TYR A 218 -3.69 4.67 0.19
CA TYR A 218 -3.70 3.96 -1.08
C TYR A 218 -3.18 4.85 -2.21
N ASN A 219 -3.78 6.02 -2.40
CA ASN A 219 -3.37 6.95 -3.45
C ASN A 219 -1.94 7.46 -3.27
N TYR A 220 -1.54 7.75 -2.02
CA TYR A 220 -0.18 8.16 -1.71
C TYR A 220 0.85 7.09 -2.11
N TYR A 221 0.63 5.83 -1.71
CA TYR A 221 1.58 4.76 -2.04
C TYR A 221 1.56 4.41 -3.52
N LEU A 222 0.39 4.39 -4.16
CA LEU A 222 0.29 4.15 -5.60
C LEU A 222 1.13 5.15 -6.40
N ASN A 223 1.05 6.44 -6.07
CA ASN A 223 1.85 7.47 -6.71
C ASN A 223 3.35 7.31 -6.43
N ARG A 224 3.73 6.90 -5.21
CA ARG A 224 5.13 6.62 -4.88
C ARG A 224 5.68 5.43 -5.66
N ILE A 225 4.91 4.37 -5.80
CA ILE A 225 5.30 3.16 -6.55
C ILE A 225 5.43 3.49 -8.03
N LYS A 226 4.50 4.23 -8.63
CA LYS A 226 4.62 4.70 -10.02
C LYS A 226 5.93 5.46 -10.27
N GLY A 227 6.31 6.35 -9.35
CA GLY A 227 7.60 7.04 -9.44
C GLY A 227 8.79 6.09 -9.39
N MET A 228 8.76 5.07 -8.51
CA MET A 228 9.82 4.06 -8.42
C MET A 228 9.87 3.13 -9.65
N THR A 229 8.72 2.82 -10.23
CA THR A 229 8.65 2.06 -11.50
C THR A 229 9.32 2.84 -12.62
N LEU A 230 9.03 4.13 -12.75
CA LEU A 230 9.68 5.00 -13.73
C LEU A 230 11.20 5.10 -13.50
N GLU A 231 11.65 5.15 -12.22
CA GLU A 231 13.09 5.11 -11.90
C GLU A 231 13.74 3.80 -12.36
N MET A 232 13.06 2.64 -12.20
CA MET A 232 13.53 1.34 -12.67
C MET A 232 13.60 1.30 -14.20
N ASP A 233 12.58 1.79 -14.90
CA ASP A 233 12.52 1.80 -16.36
C ASP A 233 13.62 2.69 -16.94
N ASN A 234 13.82 3.88 -16.40
CA ASN A 234 14.90 4.79 -16.83
C ASN A 234 16.28 4.17 -16.57
N PHE A 235 16.48 3.52 -15.42
CA PHE A 235 17.72 2.84 -15.11
C PHE A 235 17.97 1.65 -16.05
N ALA A 236 16.93 0.88 -16.40
CA ALA A 236 17.02 -0.21 -17.37
C ALA A 236 17.45 0.29 -18.75
N LEU A 237 16.87 1.40 -19.23
CA LEU A 237 17.26 2.04 -20.49
C LEU A 237 18.71 2.55 -20.47
N GLU A 238 19.13 3.17 -19.37
CA GLU A 238 20.52 3.63 -19.21
C GLU A 238 21.50 2.45 -19.26
N LEU A 239 21.21 1.37 -18.52
CA LEU A 239 22.03 0.16 -18.53
C LEU A 239 22.07 -0.48 -19.91
N LEU A 240 20.94 -0.50 -20.63
CA LEU A 240 20.85 -1.03 -21.99
C LEU A 240 21.75 -0.25 -22.95
N ASN A 241 21.72 1.09 -22.89
CA ASN A 241 22.61 1.96 -23.69
C ASN A 241 24.11 1.69 -23.43
N ILE A 242 24.46 1.41 -22.16
CA ILE A 242 25.82 1.04 -21.80
C ILE A 242 26.17 -0.33 -22.39
N VAL A 243 25.30 -1.31 -22.28
CA VAL A 243 25.50 -2.65 -22.86
C VAL A 243 25.64 -2.56 -24.37
N GLU A 244 24.80 -1.79 -25.06
CA GLU A 244 24.87 -1.58 -26.49
C GLU A 244 26.20 -0.98 -26.91
N ARG A 245 26.66 0.07 -26.21
CA ARG A 245 27.90 0.75 -26.51
C ARG A 245 29.15 -0.15 -26.39
N PHE A 246 29.20 -0.99 -25.38
CA PHE A 246 30.42 -1.74 -25.04
C PHE A 246 30.41 -3.20 -25.53
N TYR A 247 29.24 -3.79 -25.78
CA TYR A 247 29.13 -5.22 -26.06
C TYR A 247 28.55 -5.54 -27.44
N VAL A 248 28.03 -4.56 -28.19
CA VAL A 248 27.46 -4.79 -29.52
C VAL A 248 28.47 -4.43 -30.60
N LYS A 249 28.61 -5.35 -31.55
CA LYS A 249 29.36 -5.11 -32.78
C LYS A 249 28.51 -4.26 -33.73
N LYS A 250 29.00 -3.07 -34.08
CA LYS A 250 28.47 -2.31 -35.22
C LYS A 250 28.80 -2.96 -36.52
#